data_ada08ec3004bc76bc57f5563f9e45612
#
_entry.id   ada08ec3004bc76bc57f5563f9e45612
#
_cell.length_a   1.000
_cell.length_b   1.000
_cell.length_c   1.000
_cell.angle_alpha   90.00
_cell.angle_beta   90.00
_cell.angle_gamma   90.00
#
_symmetry.space_group_name_H-M   'P 1'
#
loop_
_entity.id
_entity.type
_entity.pdbx_description
1 polymer ?
#
loop_
_entity_poly.entity_id
_entity_poly.type
_entity_poly.pdbx_seq_one_letter_code
_entity_poly.pdbx_strand_id
1 'polypeptide(L)'
;IFLIDFQQGRMIPDDEVKSDLAKKHPYQDWLNNYRICLSDISPQKSFGLDSKSLLPRMQAFGYTQETMQFMLLPMVKELRDPLGSMGNDAALAVVSQKPRMLYDYFKQRFAQVTNPAIDSIREEVIMALGCYIGPEKNLLKPSPEHAERLQIPHPILSNSELAAIKKLDHKGWYAKTIDITFPANS
;
A
#
# COMPACT_ATOMS: atom_id res chain seq x y z
N ILE A 1 -6.75 1.84 -28.16
CA ILE A 1 -7.36 3.18 -28.22
C ILE A 1 -7.78 3.43 -29.67
N PHE A 2 -8.93 4.05 -29.87
CA PHE A 2 -9.43 4.40 -31.18
C PHE A 2 -9.70 5.89 -31.21
N LEU A 3 -9.00 6.62 -32.09
CA LEU A 3 -9.10 8.08 -32.20
C LEU A 3 -9.43 8.47 -33.66
N ILE A 4 -10.44 9.31 -33.82
CA ILE A 4 -10.78 9.93 -35.10
C ILE A 4 -10.51 11.43 -34.98
N ASP A 5 -9.60 11.93 -35.77
CA ASP A 5 -9.29 13.35 -35.83
C ASP A 5 -10.05 13.97 -37.02
N PHE A 6 -11.08 14.74 -36.72
CA PHE A 6 -11.88 15.41 -37.72
C PHE A 6 -11.15 16.58 -38.39
N GLN A 7 -10.15 17.19 -37.74
CA GLN A 7 -9.36 18.27 -38.31
C GLN A 7 -8.39 17.75 -39.36
N GLN A 8 -7.78 16.56 -39.07
CA GLN A 8 -6.89 15.88 -39.99
C GLN A 8 -7.62 14.97 -40.98
N GLY A 9 -8.90 14.69 -40.74
CA GLY A 9 -9.73 13.84 -41.60
C GLY A 9 -9.27 12.36 -41.64
N ARG A 10 -8.65 11.87 -40.56
CA ARG A 10 -8.12 10.49 -40.51
C ARG A 10 -8.38 9.78 -39.18
N MET A 11 -8.33 8.46 -39.27
CA MET A 11 -8.22 7.60 -38.10
C MET A 11 -6.75 7.51 -37.68
N ILE A 12 -6.51 7.68 -36.38
CA ILE A 12 -5.19 7.55 -35.78
C ILE A 12 -5.12 6.16 -35.12
N PRO A 13 -4.17 5.32 -35.53
CA PRO A 13 -4.02 4.00 -34.93
C PRO A 13 -3.55 4.06 -33.49
N ASP A 14 -3.82 2.98 -32.74
CA ASP A 14 -3.50 2.86 -31.30
C ASP A 14 -2.02 3.12 -30.99
N ASP A 15 -1.13 2.57 -31.82
CA ASP A 15 0.31 2.70 -31.61
C ASP A 15 0.81 4.14 -31.79
N GLU A 16 0.21 4.89 -32.73
CA GLU A 16 0.52 6.28 -32.96
C GLU A 16 0.06 7.14 -31.76
N VAL A 17 -1.18 6.93 -31.30
CA VAL A 17 -1.70 7.66 -30.12
C VAL A 17 -0.83 7.41 -28.89
N LYS A 18 -0.47 6.16 -28.62
CA LYS A 18 0.38 5.79 -27.49
C LYS A 18 1.79 6.37 -27.61
N SER A 19 2.37 6.31 -28.81
CA SER A 19 3.70 6.86 -29.08
C SER A 19 3.74 8.37 -28.86
N ASP A 20 2.74 9.08 -29.34
CA ASP A 20 2.65 10.53 -29.20
C ASP A 20 2.46 10.95 -27.75
N LEU A 21 1.60 10.25 -27.02
CA LEU A 21 1.40 10.50 -25.59
C LEU A 21 2.68 10.20 -24.81
N ALA A 22 3.39 9.12 -25.10
CA ALA A 22 4.62 8.75 -24.43
C ALA A 22 5.77 9.75 -24.67
N LYS A 23 5.78 10.39 -25.83
CA LYS A 23 6.80 11.41 -26.22
C LYS A 23 6.44 12.83 -25.83
N LYS A 24 5.22 13.06 -25.34
CA LYS A 24 4.72 14.42 -25.04
C LYS A 24 5.55 15.15 -24.00
N HIS A 25 6.14 14.43 -23.06
CA HIS A 25 6.98 14.95 -22.00
C HIS A 25 8.17 14.00 -21.74
N PRO A 26 9.26 14.46 -21.17
CA PRO A 26 10.41 13.62 -20.81
C PRO A 26 10.15 12.85 -19.51
N TYR A 27 9.16 11.95 -19.52
CA TYR A 27 8.71 11.23 -18.33
C TYR A 27 9.82 10.43 -17.65
N GLN A 28 10.71 9.82 -18.44
CA GLN A 28 11.83 9.06 -17.88
C GLN A 28 12.81 9.94 -17.11
N ASP A 29 13.08 11.16 -17.62
CA ASP A 29 13.94 12.11 -16.94
C ASP A 29 13.30 12.59 -15.64
N TRP A 30 11.97 12.80 -15.65
CA TRP A 30 11.25 13.14 -14.44
C TRP A 30 11.39 12.06 -13.37
N LEU A 31 11.18 10.79 -13.74
CA LEU A 31 11.34 9.66 -12.82
C LEU A 31 12.78 9.54 -12.30
N ASN A 32 13.76 9.70 -13.17
CA ASN A 32 15.17 9.59 -12.79
C ASN A 32 15.60 10.70 -11.83
N ASN A 33 15.07 11.92 -12.00
CA ASN A 33 15.51 13.10 -11.24
C ASN A 33 14.70 13.34 -9.94
N TYR A 34 13.47 12.87 -9.87
CA TYR A 34 12.56 13.24 -8.77
C TYR A 34 12.09 12.06 -7.92
N ARG A 35 12.12 10.84 -8.45
CA ARG A 35 11.69 9.65 -7.72
C ARG A 35 12.71 9.31 -6.64
N ILE A 36 12.19 8.99 -5.44
CA ILE A 36 12.99 8.51 -4.33
C ILE A 36 12.72 7.01 -4.21
N CYS A 37 13.77 6.18 -4.15
CA CYS A 37 13.62 4.76 -3.87
C CYS A 37 13.90 4.49 -2.39
N LEU A 38 13.20 3.53 -1.80
CA LEU A 38 13.42 3.14 -0.41
C LEU A 38 14.87 2.68 -0.17
N SER A 39 15.49 2.04 -1.16
CA SER A 39 16.91 1.64 -1.14
C SER A 39 17.88 2.80 -0.98
N ASP A 40 17.49 3.99 -1.40
CA ASP A 40 18.36 5.17 -1.39
C ASP A 40 18.33 5.89 -0.03
N ILE A 41 17.39 5.50 0.82
CA ILE A 41 17.25 6.05 2.17
C ILE A 41 18.10 5.23 3.14
N SER A 42 19.00 5.90 3.86
CA SER A 42 19.85 5.24 4.85
C SER A 42 19.01 4.54 5.93
N PRO A 43 19.24 3.25 6.18
CA PRO A 43 18.52 2.52 7.20
C PRO A 43 18.78 3.13 8.58
N GLN A 44 17.74 3.17 9.40
CA GLN A 44 17.81 3.66 10.77
C GLN A 44 17.83 2.49 11.75
N LYS A 45 18.46 2.69 12.91
CA LYS A 45 18.39 1.69 13.99
C LYS A 45 16.94 1.51 14.42
N SER A 46 16.46 0.28 14.36
CA SER A 46 15.16 -0.08 14.91
C SER A 46 15.28 -0.39 16.41
N PHE A 47 14.23 -0.10 17.15
CA PHE A 47 14.13 -0.59 18.53
C PHE A 47 13.85 -2.09 18.47
N GLY A 48 14.67 -2.88 19.18
CA GLY A 48 14.41 -4.29 19.37
C GLY A 48 13.08 -4.53 20.09
N LEU A 49 12.45 -5.66 19.79
CA LEU A 49 11.27 -6.08 20.54
C LEU A 49 11.70 -6.58 21.91
N ASP A 50 11.16 -5.99 22.98
CA ASP A 50 11.29 -6.54 24.32
C ASP A 50 10.36 -7.74 24.47
N SER A 51 10.92 -8.90 24.85
CA SER A 51 10.17 -10.13 25.06
C SER A 51 9.08 -10.00 26.13
N LYS A 52 9.26 -9.16 27.12
CA LYS A 52 8.26 -8.92 28.19
C LYS A 52 7.01 -8.21 27.69
N SER A 53 7.14 -7.41 26.64
CA SER A 53 6.01 -6.69 26.02
C SER A 53 5.37 -7.44 24.86
N LEU A 54 5.88 -8.62 24.49
CA LEU A 54 5.42 -9.36 23.33
C LEU A 54 3.94 -9.77 23.45
N LEU A 55 3.57 -10.44 24.54
CA LEU A 55 2.20 -10.94 24.73
C LEU A 55 1.16 -9.79 24.76
N PRO A 56 1.34 -8.71 25.55
CA PRO A 56 0.42 -7.59 25.50
C PRO A 56 0.30 -6.95 24.10
N ARG A 57 1.39 -6.87 23.36
CA ARG A 57 1.36 -6.36 21.98
C ARG A 57 0.60 -7.28 21.04
N MET A 58 0.83 -8.58 21.10
CA MET A 58 0.07 -9.55 20.30
C MET A 58 -1.43 -9.42 20.56
N GLN A 59 -1.83 -9.32 21.82
CA GLN A 59 -3.23 -9.11 22.21
C GLN A 59 -3.78 -7.78 21.68
N ALA A 60 -3.01 -6.70 21.79
CA ALA A 60 -3.41 -5.38 21.30
C ALA A 60 -3.62 -5.37 19.77
N PHE A 61 -2.83 -6.16 19.03
CA PHE A 61 -2.98 -6.31 17.58
C PHE A 61 -3.95 -7.42 17.16
N GLY A 62 -4.67 -8.01 18.11
CA GLY A 62 -5.70 -9.00 17.84
C GLY A 62 -5.18 -10.40 17.48
N TYR A 63 -3.91 -10.71 17.76
CA TYR A 63 -3.39 -12.06 17.60
C TYR A 63 -3.96 -12.96 18.69
N THR A 64 -4.62 -14.03 18.28
CA THR A 64 -5.14 -15.07 19.16
C THR A 64 -4.23 -16.29 19.12
N GLN A 65 -4.42 -17.20 20.07
CA GLN A 65 -3.74 -18.49 20.05
C GLN A 65 -4.07 -19.29 18.79
N GLU A 66 -5.29 -19.18 18.31
CA GLU A 66 -5.75 -19.79 17.07
C GLU A 66 -5.03 -19.22 15.85
N THR A 67 -4.89 -17.91 15.77
CA THR A 67 -4.11 -17.24 14.71
C THR A 67 -2.66 -17.74 14.70
N MET A 68 -2.06 -17.86 15.86
CA MET A 68 -0.69 -18.37 15.98
C MET A 68 -0.56 -19.82 15.52
N GLN A 69 -1.49 -20.67 15.94
CA GLN A 69 -1.39 -22.12 15.72
C GLN A 69 -1.80 -22.52 14.30
N PHE A 70 -2.85 -21.93 13.76
CA PHE A 70 -3.43 -22.36 12.47
C PHE A 70 -3.02 -21.48 11.29
N MET A 71 -2.56 -20.27 11.53
CA MET A 71 -2.14 -19.37 10.46
C MET A 71 -0.62 -19.19 10.43
N LEU A 72 -0.01 -18.68 11.49
CA LEU A 72 1.41 -18.32 11.46
C LEU A 72 2.33 -19.54 11.53
N LEU A 73 2.00 -20.51 12.38
CA LEU A 73 2.84 -21.70 12.54
C LEU A 73 3.00 -22.55 11.27
N PRO A 74 1.94 -22.82 10.48
CA PRO A 74 2.08 -23.49 9.19
C PRO A 74 2.98 -22.73 8.19
N MET A 75 2.87 -21.41 8.13
CA MET A 75 3.74 -20.61 7.27
C MET A 75 5.22 -20.73 7.65
N VAL A 76 5.52 -20.71 8.95
CA VAL A 76 6.91 -20.79 9.43
C VAL A 76 7.49 -22.20 9.35
N LYS A 77 6.71 -23.23 9.71
CA LYS A 77 7.20 -24.60 9.76
C LYS A 77 7.12 -25.33 8.44
N GLU A 78 6.05 -25.13 7.71
CA GLU A 78 5.72 -25.91 6.53
C GLU A 78 5.93 -25.14 5.23
N LEU A 79 6.25 -23.82 5.33
CA LEU A 79 6.47 -22.93 4.19
C LEU A 79 5.30 -22.95 3.20
N ARG A 80 4.08 -23.04 3.72
CA ARG A 80 2.85 -23.06 2.93
C ARG A 80 1.85 -22.05 3.42
N ASP A 81 0.95 -21.64 2.54
CA ASP A 81 -0.17 -20.78 2.89
C ASP A 81 -1.12 -21.50 3.86
N PRO A 82 -1.62 -20.82 4.90
CA PRO A 82 -2.58 -21.41 5.82
C PRO A 82 -3.92 -21.63 5.12
N LEU A 83 -4.59 -22.72 5.43
CA LEU A 83 -5.97 -22.94 5.02
C LEU A 83 -6.90 -22.23 6.00
N GLY A 84 -7.90 -21.54 5.46
CA GLY A 84 -8.90 -20.85 6.27
C GLY A 84 -10.14 -20.50 5.45
N SER A 85 -11.24 -20.21 6.13
CA SER A 85 -12.42 -19.64 5.49
C SER A 85 -12.24 -18.15 5.29
N MET A 86 -12.70 -17.64 4.16
CA MET A 86 -12.76 -16.21 3.91
C MET A 86 -14.00 -15.61 4.56
N GLY A 87 -13.88 -14.36 4.95
CA GLY A 87 -14.99 -13.63 5.56
C GLY A 87 -14.82 -13.42 7.07
N ASN A 88 -15.72 -12.65 7.63
CA ASN A 88 -15.72 -12.30 9.04
C ASN A 88 -17.13 -11.92 9.47
N ASP A 89 -17.71 -12.73 10.34
CA ASP A 89 -19.08 -12.56 10.87
C ASP A 89 -19.13 -11.58 12.07
N ALA A 90 -18.00 -11.05 12.51
CA ALA A 90 -17.99 -10.08 13.59
C ALA A 90 -18.88 -8.87 13.26
N ALA A 91 -19.68 -8.40 14.21
CA ALA A 91 -20.50 -7.21 14.04
C ALA A 91 -19.66 -5.99 13.67
N LEU A 92 -20.29 -5.03 12.95
CA LEU A 92 -19.64 -3.77 12.63
C LEU A 92 -19.21 -3.04 13.89
N ALA A 93 -18.02 -2.43 13.85
CA ALA A 93 -17.49 -1.70 15.00
C ALA A 93 -18.41 -0.58 15.48
N VAL A 94 -19.10 0.09 14.55
CA VAL A 94 -20.04 1.20 14.85
C VAL A 94 -21.24 0.79 15.72
N VAL A 95 -21.62 -0.49 15.73
CA VAL A 95 -22.69 -1.01 16.58
C VAL A 95 -22.17 -1.74 17.83
N SER A 96 -20.86 -1.73 18.05
CA SER A 96 -20.25 -2.31 19.25
C SER A 96 -20.45 -1.40 20.45
N GLN A 97 -20.79 -1.98 21.59
CA GLN A 97 -20.81 -1.26 22.88
C GLN A 97 -19.42 -1.17 23.54
N LYS A 98 -18.42 -1.83 22.95
CA LYS A 98 -17.04 -1.81 23.42
C LYS A 98 -16.18 -0.97 22.49
N PRO A 99 -15.18 -0.25 23.02
CA PRO A 99 -14.18 0.42 22.20
C PRO A 99 -13.52 -0.56 21.22
N ARG A 100 -13.38 -0.13 19.98
CA ARG A 100 -12.73 -0.90 18.91
C ARG A 100 -11.53 -0.14 18.38
N MET A 101 -10.60 -0.85 17.77
CA MET A 101 -9.48 -0.21 17.10
C MET A 101 -9.97 0.65 15.94
N LEU A 102 -9.28 1.76 15.68
CA LEU A 102 -9.72 2.73 14.67
C LEU A 102 -9.95 2.09 13.29
N TYR A 103 -9.09 1.18 12.86
CA TYR A 103 -9.23 0.51 11.57
C TYR A 103 -10.47 -0.40 11.47
N ASP A 104 -11.05 -0.88 12.58
CA ASP A 104 -12.26 -1.71 12.56
C ASP A 104 -13.48 -0.91 12.08
N TYR A 105 -13.49 0.43 12.27
CA TYR A 105 -14.56 1.30 11.83
C TYR A 105 -14.57 1.53 10.32
N PHE A 106 -13.45 1.29 9.64
CA PHE A 106 -13.30 1.45 8.19
C PHE A 106 -13.33 0.12 7.44
N LYS A 107 -13.65 -0.96 8.12
CA LYS A 107 -13.73 -2.29 7.52
C LYS A 107 -14.92 -2.41 6.58
N GLN A 108 -14.65 -2.70 5.33
CA GLN A 108 -15.70 -2.96 4.35
C GLN A 108 -16.30 -4.36 4.55
N ARG A 109 -17.59 -4.47 4.28
CA ARG A 109 -18.34 -5.72 4.38
C ARG A 109 -19.25 -5.89 3.17
N PHE A 110 -18.68 -6.23 2.07
CA PHE A 110 -19.40 -6.57 0.86
C PHE A 110 -18.89 -7.89 0.28
N ALA A 111 -19.71 -8.53 -0.52
CA ALA A 111 -19.33 -9.78 -1.18
C ALA A 111 -18.17 -9.55 -2.15
N GLN A 112 -17.20 -10.46 -2.13
CA GLN A 112 -16.09 -10.48 -3.05
C GLN A 112 -15.98 -11.87 -3.67
N VAL A 113 -15.50 -11.94 -4.91
CA VAL A 113 -15.16 -13.21 -5.53
C VAL A 113 -13.88 -13.78 -4.92
N THR A 114 -13.85 -15.09 -4.68
CA THR A 114 -12.67 -15.78 -4.15
C THR A 114 -11.58 -15.94 -5.21
N ASN A 115 -11.97 -16.10 -6.46
CA ASN A 115 -11.08 -16.24 -7.61
C ASN A 115 -11.46 -15.19 -8.66
N PRO A 116 -10.97 -13.94 -8.54
CA PRO A 116 -11.21 -12.93 -9.54
C PRO A 116 -10.61 -13.35 -10.89
N ALA A 117 -11.31 -13.07 -11.97
CA ALA A 117 -10.84 -13.38 -13.31
C ALA A 117 -9.67 -12.46 -13.68
N ILE A 118 -8.47 -12.98 -13.56
CA ILE A 118 -7.20 -12.30 -13.91
C ILE A 118 -6.53 -13.13 -14.98
N ASP A 119 -6.26 -12.51 -16.13
CA ASP A 119 -5.49 -13.12 -17.20
C ASP A 119 -3.98 -12.88 -17.00
N SER A 120 -3.15 -13.67 -17.68
CA SER A 120 -1.68 -13.60 -17.57
C SER A 120 -1.09 -12.25 -18.00
N ILE A 121 -1.79 -11.46 -18.80
CA ILE A 121 -1.32 -10.13 -19.25
C ILE A 121 -1.51 -9.10 -18.13
N ARG A 122 -2.60 -9.20 -17.38
CA ARG A 122 -2.91 -8.27 -16.29
C ARG A 122 -2.27 -8.66 -14.98
N GLU A 123 -1.80 -9.89 -14.84
CA GLU A 123 -1.28 -10.43 -13.59
C GLU A 123 -0.14 -9.56 -13.02
N GLU A 124 0.79 -9.13 -13.85
CA GLU A 124 1.91 -8.28 -13.43
C GLU A 124 1.45 -6.98 -12.76
N VAL A 125 0.43 -6.33 -13.32
CA VAL A 125 -0.08 -5.06 -12.77
C VAL A 125 -0.99 -5.29 -11.56
N ILE A 126 -1.91 -6.25 -11.64
CA ILE A 126 -2.91 -6.49 -10.59
C ILE A 126 -2.29 -7.12 -9.35
N MET A 127 -1.29 -8.00 -9.54
CA MET A 127 -0.58 -8.69 -8.45
C MET A 127 0.66 -7.92 -7.97
N ALA A 128 0.96 -6.77 -8.56
CA ALA A 128 2.10 -5.96 -8.16
C ALA A 128 1.92 -5.45 -6.71
N LEU A 129 2.97 -5.58 -5.91
CA LEU A 129 3.01 -5.11 -4.53
C LEU A 129 3.67 -3.73 -4.39
N GLY A 130 4.28 -3.22 -5.45
CA GLY A 130 4.95 -1.92 -5.45
C GLY A 130 3.99 -0.79 -5.13
N CYS A 131 4.41 0.10 -4.23
CA CYS A 131 3.63 1.24 -3.78
C CYS A 131 4.40 2.54 -4.02
N TYR A 132 3.64 3.61 -4.23
CA TYR A 132 4.17 4.97 -4.35
C TYR A 132 3.51 5.85 -3.29
N ILE A 133 4.34 6.43 -2.43
CA ILE A 133 3.90 7.32 -1.35
C ILE A 133 4.32 8.74 -1.71
N GLY A 134 3.45 9.68 -1.51
CA GLY A 134 3.75 11.11 -1.73
C GLY A 134 2.55 11.92 -2.19
N PRO A 135 2.75 13.23 -2.40
CA PRO A 135 1.68 14.12 -2.79
C PRO A 135 1.14 13.77 -4.17
N GLU A 136 -0.17 13.82 -4.30
CA GLU A 136 -0.82 13.74 -5.61
C GLU A 136 -0.96 15.12 -6.21
N LYS A 137 -0.79 15.19 -7.52
CA LYS A 137 -0.95 16.41 -8.30
C LYS A 137 -2.12 16.26 -9.28
N ASN A 138 -2.46 17.32 -9.98
CA ASN A 138 -3.53 17.28 -10.95
C ASN A 138 -3.18 16.38 -12.15
N LEU A 139 -3.83 15.23 -12.26
CA LEU A 139 -3.60 14.23 -13.30
C LEU A 139 -3.83 14.76 -14.73
N LEU A 140 -4.63 15.82 -14.87
CA LEU A 140 -4.89 16.44 -16.18
C LEU A 140 -3.79 17.42 -16.63
N LYS A 141 -2.85 17.75 -15.73
CA LYS A 141 -1.71 18.64 -16.00
C LYS A 141 -0.41 17.99 -15.56
N PRO A 142 0.12 17.03 -16.33
CA PRO A 142 1.38 16.36 -16.00
C PRO A 142 2.52 17.36 -15.82
N SER A 143 3.30 17.16 -14.77
CA SER A 143 4.47 17.96 -14.43
C SER A 143 5.54 17.10 -13.75
N PRO A 144 6.81 17.54 -13.70
CA PRO A 144 7.88 16.81 -13.02
C PRO A 144 7.56 16.44 -11.56
N GLU A 145 6.80 17.28 -10.89
CA GLU A 145 6.40 17.09 -9.49
C GLU A 145 5.54 15.83 -9.24
N HIS A 146 4.90 15.27 -10.29
CA HIS A 146 4.20 14.00 -10.19
C HIS A 146 5.14 12.83 -9.91
N ALA A 147 6.41 12.96 -10.26
CA ALA A 147 7.45 11.97 -10.01
C ALA A 147 8.07 12.09 -8.62
N GLU A 148 7.79 13.16 -7.85
CA GLU A 148 8.27 13.34 -6.47
C GLU A 148 7.56 12.38 -5.51
N ARG A 149 7.81 11.08 -5.65
CA ARG A 149 7.22 10.03 -4.84
C ARG A 149 8.26 9.06 -4.34
N LEU A 150 8.03 8.56 -3.15
CA LEU A 150 8.79 7.45 -2.59
C LEU A 150 8.24 6.14 -3.15
N GLN A 151 9.06 5.44 -3.90
CA GLN A 151 8.78 4.09 -4.37
C GLN A 151 9.23 3.08 -3.33
N ILE A 152 8.32 2.21 -2.90
CA ILE A 152 8.61 1.07 -2.04
C ILE A 152 8.24 -0.22 -2.80
N PRO A 153 9.06 -1.28 -2.68
CA PRO A 153 8.85 -2.52 -3.45
C PRO A 153 7.59 -3.28 -3.00
N HIS A 154 7.19 -3.13 -1.75
CA HIS A 154 5.99 -3.75 -1.17
C HIS A 154 5.54 -2.97 0.07
N PRO A 155 4.26 -3.10 0.48
CA PRO A 155 3.68 -2.32 1.59
C PRO A 155 4.13 -2.77 2.98
N ILE A 156 4.83 -3.91 3.09
CA ILE A 156 5.35 -4.44 4.35
C ILE A 156 6.75 -3.87 4.56
N LEU A 157 6.93 -3.13 5.63
CA LEU A 157 8.18 -2.47 5.97
C LEU A 157 8.77 -3.07 7.25
N SER A 158 10.08 -3.17 7.30
CA SER A 158 10.79 -3.42 8.54
C SER A 158 10.73 -2.17 9.45
N ASN A 159 10.98 -2.35 10.74
CA ASN A 159 11.02 -1.23 11.69
C ASN A 159 12.11 -0.21 11.32
N SER A 160 13.23 -0.66 10.75
CA SER A 160 14.32 0.21 10.30
C SER A 160 13.93 1.04 9.07
N GLU A 161 13.24 0.45 8.12
CA GLU A 161 12.74 1.15 6.94
C GLU A 161 11.67 2.19 7.32
N LEU A 162 10.72 1.82 8.19
CA LEU A 162 9.72 2.76 8.69
C LEU A 162 10.39 3.92 9.44
N ALA A 163 11.40 3.65 10.26
CA ALA A 163 12.15 4.69 10.96
C ALA A 163 12.92 5.60 10.00
N ALA A 164 13.44 5.06 8.90
CA ALA A 164 14.08 5.83 7.85
C ALA A 164 13.08 6.75 7.13
N ILE A 165 11.92 6.23 6.76
CA ILE A 165 10.84 7.02 6.14
C ILE A 165 10.36 8.14 7.07
N LYS A 166 10.22 7.87 8.37
CA LYS A 166 9.84 8.89 9.36
C LYS A 166 10.83 10.05 9.49
N LYS A 167 12.08 9.82 9.14
CA LYS A 167 13.14 10.84 9.16
C LYS A 167 13.41 11.47 7.80
N LEU A 168 12.68 11.03 6.78
CA LEU A 168 12.84 11.59 5.44
C LEU A 168 12.46 13.07 5.47
N ASP A 169 13.47 13.92 5.24
CA ASP A 169 13.30 15.35 5.04
C ASP A 169 13.42 15.65 3.54
N HIS A 170 12.32 15.88 2.91
CA HIS A 170 12.27 16.15 1.48
C HIS A 170 11.13 17.10 1.15
N LYS A 171 11.46 18.32 0.71
CA LYS A 171 10.55 19.31 0.10
C LYS A 171 9.13 19.38 0.71
N GLY A 172 9.03 19.53 2.00
CA GLY A 172 7.75 19.66 2.70
C GLY A 172 7.08 18.34 3.09
N TRP A 173 7.74 17.21 2.85
CA TRP A 173 7.31 15.95 3.43
C TRP A 173 7.67 15.93 4.92
N TYR A 174 6.74 15.51 5.74
CA TYR A 174 6.99 15.30 7.16
C TYR A 174 6.18 14.11 7.66
N ALA A 175 6.74 13.39 8.61
CA ALA A 175 6.05 12.29 9.26
C ALA A 175 5.40 12.78 10.55
N LYS A 176 4.13 12.45 10.75
CA LYS A 176 3.40 12.70 11.99
C LYS A 176 2.94 11.39 12.59
N THR A 177 3.30 11.14 13.84
CA THR A 177 2.72 10.04 14.61
C THR A 177 1.44 10.53 15.28
N ILE A 178 0.34 9.85 15.01
CA ILE A 178 -0.95 10.13 15.64
C ILE A 178 -1.16 9.09 16.73
N ASP A 179 -1.39 9.54 17.95
CA ASP A 179 -1.79 8.67 19.05
C ASP A 179 -3.26 8.28 18.85
N ILE A 180 -3.51 6.99 18.79
CA ILE A 180 -4.86 6.40 18.64
C ILE A 180 -5.37 5.80 19.95
N THR A 181 -4.65 5.98 21.05
CA THR A 181 -5.10 5.54 22.37
C THR A 181 -6.13 6.52 22.93
N PHE A 182 -7.11 5.99 23.62
CA PHE A 182 -8.14 6.77 24.31
C PHE A 182 -8.53 6.08 25.63
N PRO A 183 -9.01 6.84 26.63
CA PRO A 183 -9.45 6.27 27.89
C PRO A 183 -10.59 5.28 27.68
N ALA A 184 -10.52 4.12 28.30
CA ALA A 184 -11.55 3.09 28.18
C ALA A 184 -12.92 3.49 28.74
N ASN A 185 -12.96 4.57 29.55
CA ASN A 185 -14.13 5.06 30.26
C ASN A 185 -14.69 6.35 29.64
N SER A 186 -14.28 6.72 28.44
CA SER A 186 -14.78 7.91 27.74
C SER A 186 -15.98 7.58 26.86
#